data_d84e302f888509feeb2385409c05fe52
#
_entry.id   d84e302f888509feeb2385409c05fe52
#
_cell.length_a   1.000
_cell.length_b   1.000
_cell.length_c   1.000
_cell.angle_alpha   90.00
_cell.angle_beta   90.00
_cell.angle_gamma   90.00
#
_symmetry.space_group_name_H-M   'P 1'
#
loop_
_entity.id
_entity.type
_entity.pdbx_description
1 polymer ?
#
loop_
_entity_poly.entity_id
_entity_poly.type
_entity_poly.pdbx_seq_one_letter_code
_entity_poly.pdbx_strand_id
1 'polypeptide(L)'
;HARVQSISFGLMDFVSAHGGAIPADGMGIEGQFTHPLVLRAKLDIASACHAHGKVPSHCVVTEFKNTDAMRMAARKAARELGYTRMWSIHPDQIRPILEAMAPSEAQIEQASEIILAAIAADWAPISHAAQLHDRASYRFFWQVLERAHRTGQNLPTEVHAWMGGAS
;
A
#
# COMPACT_ATOMS: atom_id res chain seq x y z
N HIS A 1 14.02 -11.35 -11.01
CA HIS A 1 15.37 -11.58 -10.53
C HIS A 1 15.42 -11.47 -9.00
N ALA A 2 16.16 -12.35 -8.32
CA ALA A 2 16.19 -12.41 -6.84
C ALA A 2 16.67 -11.10 -6.19
N ARG A 3 17.58 -10.36 -6.81
CA ARG A 3 18.09 -9.07 -6.30
C ARG A 3 17.12 -7.89 -6.46
N VAL A 4 16.08 -8.01 -7.29
CA VAL A 4 15.07 -6.96 -7.42
C VAL A 4 14.10 -7.09 -6.24
N GLN A 5 14.04 -6.08 -5.39
CA GLN A 5 13.14 -6.04 -4.23
C GLN A 5 11.92 -5.15 -4.48
N SER A 6 12.10 -4.08 -5.23
CA SER A 6 11.07 -3.07 -5.48
C SER A 6 11.18 -2.51 -6.89
N ILE A 7 10.07 -2.06 -7.45
CA ILE A 7 10.01 -1.34 -8.72
C ILE A 7 9.30 -0.01 -8.45
N SER A 8 9.94 1.09 -8.81
CA SER A 8 9.37 2.43 -8.76
C SER A 8 8.90 2.90 -10.13
N PHE A 9 7.73 3.49 -10.20
CA PHE A 9 7.24 4.11 -11.43
C PHE A 9 7.83 5.51 -11.62
N GLY A 10 8.54 5.73 -12.71
CA GLY A 10 9.07 7.04 -13.12
C GLY A 10 8.06 7.77 -14.01
N LEU A 11 7.11 8.51 -13.42
CA LEU A 11 6.03 9.19 -14.14
C LEU A 11 6.54 10.16 -15.20
N MET A 12 7.49 11.00 -14.85
CA MET A 12 8.03 12.03 -15.76
C MET A 12 8.78 11.40 -16.93
N ASP A 13 9.60 10.40 -16.67
CA ASP A 13 10.33 9.66 -17.70
C ASP A 13 9.38 8.91 -18.62
N PHE A 14 8.34 8.30 -18.05
CA PHE A 14 7.32 7.60 -18.82
C PHE A 14 6.59 8.54 -19.77
N VAL A 15 6.10 9.68 -19.31
CA VAL A 15 5.40 10.65 -20.15
C VAL A 15 6.34 11.24 -21.21
N SER A 16 7.56 11.58 -20.84
CA SER A 16 8.57 12.13 -21.76
C SER A 16 8.93 11.16 -22.89
N ALA A 17 9.01 9.85 -22.57
CA ALA A 17 9.31 8.83 -23.55
C ALA A 17 8.20 8.62 -24.61
N HIS A 18 7.01 9.16 -24.37
CA HIS A 18 5.89 9.07 -25.32
C HIS A 18 5.86 10.19 -26.37
N GLY A 19 6.90 11.02 -26.47
CA GLY A 19 7.07 11.99 -27.57
C GLY A 19 5.91 12.98 -27.71
N GLY A 20 5.27 13.39 -26.61
CA GLY A 20 4.12 14.30 -26.63
C GLY A 20 2.75 13.63 -26.85
N ALA A 21 2.69 12.33 -27.01
CA ALA A 21 1.41 11.61 -27.12
C ALA A 21 0.61 11.58 -25.80
N ILE A 22 1.28 11.76 -24.66
CA ILE A 22 0.65 11.99 -23.36
C ILE A 22 0.75 13.48 -23.06
N PRO A 23 -0.37 14.20 -22.88
CA PRO A 23 -0.33 15.63 -22.59
C PRO A 23 0.24 15.89 -21.18
N ALA A 24 0.73 17.10 -20.94
CA ALA A 24 1.41 17.49 -19.72
C ALA A 24 0.56 17.30 -18.45
N ASP A 25 -0.76 17.44 -18.54
CA ASP A 25 -1.69 17.20 -17.44
C ASP A 25 -1.70 15.74 -16.98
N GLY A 26 -1.30 14.79 -17.82
CA GLY A 26 -1.07 13.40 -17.45
C GLY A 26 0.00 13.21 -16.36
N MET A 27 0.86 14.21 -16.13
CA MET A 27 1.82 14.23 -15.04
C MET A 27 1.29 14.90 -13.76
N GLY A 28 0.17 15.61 -13.86
CA GLY A 28 -0.44 16.31 -12.72
C GLY A 28 -1.10 15.37 -11.71
N ILE A 29 -1.56 15.99 -10.61
CA ILE A 29 -2.12 15.25 -9.46
C ILE A 29 -3.30 14.35 -9.87
N GLU A 30 -4.19 14.82 -10.73
CA GLU A 30 -5.34 14.05 -11.18
C GLU A 30 -5.03 13.21 -12.43
N GLY A 31 -4.37 13.80 -13.41
CA GLY A 31 -4.08 13.16 -14.68
C GLY A 31 -3.27 11.87 -14.54
N GLN A 32 -2.37 11.82 -13.59
CA GLN A 32 -1.61 10.60 -13.29
C GLN A 32 -2.46 9.41 -12.82
N PHE A 33 -3.70 9.65 -12.40
CA PHE A 33 -4.65 8.60 -11.98
C PHE A 33 -5.80 8.40 -12.97
N THR A 34 -5.91 9.25 -13.99
CA THR A 34 -7.02 9.22 -14.95
C THR A 34 -6.57 9.01 -16.39
N HIS A 35 -5.35 9.44 -16.75
CA HIS A 35 -4.84 9.24 -18.11
C HIS A 35 -4.63 7.74 -18.41
N PRO A 36 -5.27 7.16 -19.44
CA PRO A 36 -5.32 5.71 -19.64
C PRO A 36 -3.96 5.02 -19.72
N LEU A 37 -3.00 5.61 -20.45
CA LEU A 37 -1.66 5.03 -20.61
C LEU A 37 -0.86 5.07 -19.30
N VAL A 38 -0.96 6.15 -18.53
CA VAL A 38 -0.30 6.30 -17.24
C VAL A 38 -0.89 5.33 -16.23
N LEU A 39 -2.22 5.27 -16.14
CA LEU A 39 -2.92 4.37 -15.24
C LEU A 39 -2.60 2.91 -15.55
N ARG A 40 -2.63 2.52 -16.83
CA ARG A 40 -2.27 1.17 -17.26
C ARG A 40 -0.86 0.79 -16.82
N ALA A 41 0.14 1.64 -17.08
CA ALA A 41 1.52 1.37 -16.69
C ALA A 41 1.67 1.19 -15.17
N LYS A 42 0.96 1.98 -14.36
CA LYS A 42 0.93 1.83 -12.91
C LYS A 42 0.33 0.50 -12.48
N LEU A 43 -0.80 0.11 -13.07
CA LEU A 43 -1.47 -1.17 -12.77
C LEU A 43 -0.61 -2.37 -13.18
N ASP A 44 0.04 -2.31 -14.34
CA ASP A 44 0.93 -3.37 -14.83
C ASP A 44 2.12 -3.57 -13.86
N ILE A 45 2.75 -2.48 -13.39
CA ILE A 45 3.84 -2.54 -12.40
C ILE A 45 3.36 -3.13 -11.08
N ALA A 46 2.23 -2.65 -10.55
CA ALA A 46 1.69 -3.15 -9.29
C ALA A 46 1.37 -4.65 -9.38
N SER A 47 0.68 -5.07 -10.44
CA SER A 47 0.32 -6.47 -10.68
C SER A 47 1.55 -7.36 -10.82
N ALA A 48 2.55 -6.94 -11.60
CA ALA A 48 3.79 -7.69 -11.76
C ALA A 48 4.57 -7.80 -10.43
N CYS A 49 4.64 -6.73 -9.66
CA CYS A 49 5.29 -6.75 -8.35
C CYS A 49 4.62 -7.77 -7.42
N HIS A 50 3.30 -7.72 -7.29
CA HIS A 50 2.57 -8.65 -6.42
C HIS A 50 2.69 -10.10 -6.89
N ALA A 51 2.60 -10.37 -8.19
CA ALA A 51 2.76 -11.70 -8.76
C ALA A 51 4.14 -12.34 -8.45
N HIS A 52 5.16 -11.50 -8.30
CA HIS A 52 6.53 -11.94 -8.04
C HIS A 52 7.01 -11.68 -6.60
N GLY A 53 6.12 -11.34 -5.66
CA GLY A 53 6.47 -11.03 -4.27
C GLY A 53 7.41 -9.83 -4.14
N LYS A 54 7.26 -8.82 -5.02
CA LYS A 54 8.04 -7.58 -5.02
C LYS A 54 7.20 -6.41 -4.53
N VAL A 55 7.86 -5.32 -4.18
CA VAL A 55 7.19 -4.12 -3.64
C VAL A 55 6.97 -3.10 -4.76
N PRO A 56 5.71 -2.76 -5.10
CA PRO A 56 5.44 -1.64 -5.99
C PRO A 56 5.60 -0.32 -5.23
N SER A 57 6.43 0.58 -5.77
CA SER A 57 6.66 1.92 -5.24
C SER A 57 6.06 2.95 -6.19
N HIS A 58 5.11 3.75 -5.68
CA HIS A 58 4.45 4.78 -6.46
C HIS A 58 5.40 5.95 -6.73
N CYS A 59 5.13 6.69 -7.82
CA CYS A 59 5.90 7.87 -8.21
C CYS A 59 5.76 9.00 -7.19
N VAL A 60 6.65 9.98 -7.33
CA VAL A 60 6.64 11.21 -6.54
C VAL A 60 5.42 12.09 -6.85
N VAL A 61 5.13 13.01 -5.94
CA VAL A 61 4.29 14.18 -6.17
C VAL A 61 5.20 15.41 -6.16
N THR A 62 5.19 16.15 -7.25
CA THR A 62 6.09 17.31 -7.45
C THR A 62 5.62 18.55 -6.70
N GLU A 63 4.35 18.65 -6.37
CA GLU A 63 3.74 19.71 -5.58
C GLU A 63 4.08 19.56 -4.09
N PHE A 64 5.37 19.57 -3.75
CA PHE A 64 5.89 19.22 -2.42
C PHE A 64 5.36 20.09 -1.27
N LYS A 65 4.87 21.30 -1.55
CA LYS A 65 4.22 22.19 -0.57
C LYS A 65 2.74 21.89 -0.36
N ASN A 66 2.13 21.05 -1.20
CA ASN A 66 0.72 20.72 -1.13
C ASN A 66 0.53 19.35 -0.43
N THR A 67 0.42 19.40 0.89
CA THR A 67 0.26 18.20 1.73
C THR A 67 -1.02 17.43 1.41
N ASP A 68 -2.10 18.11 1.04
CA ASP A 68 -3.38 17.45 0.71
C ASP A 68 -3.30 16.70 -0.61
N ALA A 69 -2.63 17.28 -1.61
CA ALA A 69 -2.35 16.61 -2.86
C ALA A 69 -1.50 15.34 -2.65
N MET A 70 -0.48 15.44 -1.80
CA MET A 70 0.35 14.29 -1.43
C MET A 70 -0.47 13.21 -0.74
N ARG A 71 -1.30 13.57 0.25
CA ARG A 71 -2.15 12.64 1.00
C ARG A 71 -3.16 11.95 0.07
N MET A 72 -3.78 12.71 -0.84
CA MET A 72 -4.70 12.17 -1.85
C MET A 72 -3.99 11.18 -2.76
N ALA A 73 -2.85 11.55 -3.33
CA ALA A 73 -2.09 10.68 -4.23
C ALA A 73 -1.64 9.38 -3.53
N ALA A 74 -1.14 9.47 -2.30
CA ALA A 74 -0.75 8.30 -1.52
C ALA A 74 -1.94 7.38 -1.19
N ARG A 75 -3.11 7.95 -0.86
CA ARG A 75 -4.35 7.16 -0.63
C ARG A 75 -4.81 6.45 -1.90
N LYS A 76 -4.86 7.15 -3.03
CA LYS A 76 -5.23 6.53 -4.32
C LYS A 76 -4.23 5.43 -4.71
N ALA A 77 -2.94 5.70 -4.58
CA ALA A 77 -1.91 4.71 -4.85
C ALA A 77 -2.10 3.43 -4.01
N ALA A 78 -2.33 3.58 -2.70
CA ALA A 78 -2.47 2.46 -1.79
C ALA A 78 -3.80 1.70 -1.94
N ARG A 79 -4.92 2.42 -2.10
CA ARG A 79 -6.27 1.82 -2.01
C ARG A 79 -6.84 1.41 -3.35
N GLU A 80 -6.47 2.11 -4.43
CA GLU A 80 -7.03 1.87 -5.76
C GLU A 80 -6.05 1.11 -6.67
N LEU A 81 -4.73 1.35 -6.52
CA LEU A 81 -3.72 0.79 -7.42
C LEU A 81 -2.83 -0.28 -6.78
N GLY A 82 -3.00 -0.57 -5.49
CA GLY A 82 -2.27 -1.64 -4.80
C GLY A 82 -0.80 -1.34 -4.51
N TYR A 83 -0.39 -0.08 -4.50
CA TYR A 83 0.96 0.31 -4.09
C TYR A 83 1.14 0.22 -2.57
N THR A 84 2.27 -0.29 -2.13
CA THR A 84 2.59 -0.45 -0.71
C THR A 84 3.75 0.44 -0.27
N ARG A 85 4.30 1.21 -1.20
CA ARG A 85 5.38 2.18 -0.99
C ARG A 85 5.17 3.39 -1.90
N MET A 86 5.71 4.53 -1.53
CA MET A 86 5.71 5.73 -2.36
C MET A 86 7.04 6.46 -2.23
N TRP A 87 7.51 7.02 -3.33
CA TRP A 87 8.74 7.80 -3.36
C TRP A 87 8.49 9.22 -2.85
N SER A 88 9.36 9.70 -1.96
CA SER A 88 9.36 11.05 -1.40
C SER A 88 10.57 11.82 -1.92
N ILE A 89 10.39 13.09 -2.27
CA ILE A 89 11.44 14.01 -2.69
C ILE A 89 11.63 15.17 -1.70
N HIS A 90 10.80 15.24 -0.64
CA HIS A 90 10.90 16.27 0.38
C HIS A 90 10.53 15.67 1.75
N PRO A 91 11.20 16.07 2.85
CA PRO A 91 10.88 15.55 4.20
C PRO A 91 9.43 15.72 4.61
N ASP A 92 8.79 16.84 4.25
CA ASP A 92 7.38 17.12 4.58
C ASP A 92 6.39 16.13 3.93
N GLN A 93 6.82 15.37 2.93
CA GLN A 93 6.01 14.35 2.28
C GLN A 93 5.96 13.02 3.06
N ILE A 94 6.94 12.77 3.94
CA ILE A 94 7.10 11.47 4.61
C ILE A 94 5.88 11.17 5.49
N ARG A 95 5.52 12.10 6.37
CA ARG A 95 4.40 11.89 7.30
C ARG A 95 3.05 11.70 6.59
N PRO A 96 2.64 12.55 5.63
CA PRO A 96 1.43 12.34 4.84
C PRO A 96 1.38 11.00 4.10
N ILE A 97 2.53 10.53 3.58
CA ILE A 97 2.62 9.22 2.91
C ILE A 97 2.37 8.10 3.92
N LEU A 98 3.05 8.12 5.06
CA LEU A 98 2.89 7.09 6.10
C LEU A 98 1.44 7.01 6.60
N GLU A 99 0.83 8.16 6.92
CA GLU A 99 -0.57 8.26 7.35
C GLU A 99 -1.56 7.72 6.29
N ALA A 100 -1.31 8.05 5.01
CA ALA A 100 -2.18 7.62 3.92
C ALA A 100 -2.07 6.12 3.60
N MET A 101 -0.90 5.53 3.81
CA MET A 101 -0.62 4.11 3.57
C MET A 101 -0.87 3.23 4.78
N ALA A 102 -1.02 3.81 5.97
CA ALA A 102 -1.35 3.06 7.18
C ALA A 102 -2.78 2.48 7.10
N PRO A 103 -3.01 1.31 7.70
CA PRO A 103 -4.35 0.81 7.93
C PRO A 103 -5.14 1.75 8.86
N SER A 104 -6.45 1.82 8.69
CA SER A 104 -7.33 2.53 9.62
C SER A 104 -7.48 1.77 10.95
N GLU A 105 -7.89 2.46 12.01
CA GLU A 105 -8.19 1.84 13.31
C GLU A 105 -9.17 0.67 13.17
N ALA A 106 -10.26 0.86 12.42
CA ALA A 106 -11.25 -0.20 12.18
C ALA A 106 -10.64 -1.42 11.44
N GLN A 107 -9.70 -1.20 10.52
CA GLN A 107 -9.01 -2.30 9.86
C GLN A 107 -8.07 -3.05 10.81
N ILE A 108 -7.40 -2.32 11.72
CA ILE A 108 -6.53 -2.90 12.74
C ILE A 108 -7.35 -3.71 13.74
N GLU A 109 -8.47 -3.16 14.22
CA GLU A 109 -9.39 -3.82 15.14
C GLU A 109 -9.92 -5.13 14.54
N GLN A 110 -10.52 -5.07 13.36
CA GLN A 110 -11.01 -6.26 12.65
C GLN A 110 -9.91 -7.31 12.44
N ALA A 111 -8.73 -6.88 11.99
CA ALA A 111 -7.62 -7.79 11.76
C ALA A 111 -7.14 -8.44 13.06
N SER A 112 -7.11 -7.68 14.17
CA SER A 112 -6.73 -8.17 15.48
C SER A 112 -7.71 -9.23 15.98
N GLU A 113 -9.01 -8.96 15.93
CA GLU A 113 -10.05 -9.91 16.34
C GLU A 113 -9.97 -11.22 15.56
N ILE A 114 -9.84 -11.16 14.23
CA ILE A 114 -9.76 -12.33 13.38
C ILE A 114 -8.50 -13.15 13.67
N ILE A 115 -7.34 -12.49 13.79
CA ILE A 115 -6.06 -13.18 14.03
C ILE A 115 -6.02 -13.80 15.44
N LEU A 116 -6.49 -13.09 16.47
CA LEU A 116 -6.56 -13.64 17.82
C LEU A 116 -7.52 -14.84 17.91
N ALA A 117 -8.68 -14.77 17.25
CA ALA A 117 -9.59 -15.89 17.16
C ALA A 117 -8.99 -17.09 16.39
N ALA A 118 -8.25 -16.84 15.31
CA ALA A 118 -7.54 -17.87 14.57
C ALA A 118 -6.48 -18.57 15.42
N ILE A 119 -5.70 -17.80 16.20
CA ILE A 119 -4.71 -18.33 17.14
C ILE A 119 -5.40 -19.21 18.18
N ALA A 120 -6.50 -18.74 18.79
CA ALA A 120 -7.26 -19.51 19.78
C ALA A 120 -7.85 -20.81 19.22
N ALA A 121 -8.15 -20.85 17.92
CA ALA A 121 -8.64 -22.03 17.20
C ALA A 121 -7.52 -22.88 16.58
N ASP A 122 -6.27 -22.67 16.96
CA ASP A 122 -5.09 -23.34 16.36
C ASP A 122 -5.10 -23.27 14.82
N TRP A 123 -5.42 -22.08 14.30
CA TRP A 123 -5.50 -21.75 12.87
C TRP A 123 -6.56 -22.55 12.07
N ALA A 124 -7.48 -23.24 12.75
CA ALA A 124 -8.65 -23.83 12.10
C ALA A 124 -9.57 -22.71 11.53
N PRO A 125 -10.44 -23.04 10.57
CA PRO A 125 -11.43 -22.08 10.09
C PRO A 125 -12.34 -21.56 11.21
N ILE A 126 -12.59 -20.25 11.22
CA ILE A 126 -13.43 -19.57 12.21
C ILE A 126 -14.59 -18.84 11.53
N SER A 127 -15.62 -18.48 12.30
CA SER A 127 -16.65 -17.55 11.89
C SER A 127 -16.49 -16.24 12.69
N HIS A 128 -16.42 -15.12 12.00
CA HIS A 128 -16.40 -13.78 12.60
C HIS A 128 -17.37 -12.89 11.84
N ALA A 129 -18.27 -12.18 12.54
CA ALA A 129 -19.32 -11.35 11.95
C ALA A 129 -20.11 -12.06 10.82
N ALA A 130 -20.47 -13.33 11.00
CA ALA A 130 -21.15 -14.19 10.04
C ALA A 130 -20.36 -14.45 8.73
N GLN A 131 -19.07 -14.21 8.72
CA GLN A 131 -18.17 -14.52 7.61
C GLN A 131 -17.20 -15.64 8.00
N LEU A 132 -16.96 -16.58 7.07
CA LEU A 132 -15.97 -17.62 7.24
C LEU A 132 -14.57 -17.04 6.96
N HIS A 133 -13.65 -17.34 7.87
CA HIS A 133 -12.22 -17.01 7.72
C HIS A 133 -11.39 -18.29 7.84
N ASP A 134 -10.39 -18.40 6.97
CA ASP A 134 -9.46 -19.52 6.90
C ASP A 134 -8.03 -19.02 6.56
N ARG A 135 -7.11 -19.91 6.26
CA ARG A 135 -5.71 -19.59 5.94
C ARG A 135 -5.56 -18.56 4.81
N ALA A 136 -6.47 -18.48 3.85
CA ALA A 136 -6.39 -17.54 2.76
C ALA A 136 -6.65 -16.11 3.28
N SER A 137 -7.72 -15.93 4.07
CA SER A 137 -8.04 -14.64 4.67
C SER A 137 -7.10 -14.26 5.82
N TYR A 138 -6.63 -15.22 6.64
CA TYR A 138 -5.67 -14.94 7.72
C TYR A 138 -4.41 -14.28 7.22
N ARG A 139 -3.88 -14.67 6.06
CA ARG A 139 -2.72 -14.02 5.43
C ARG A 139 -2.97 -12.53 5.17
N PHE A 140 -4.16 -12.18 4.70
CA PHE A 140 -4.53 -10.78 4.45
C PHE A 140 -4.57 -9.98 5.77
N PHE A 141 -5.25 -10.49 6.79
CA PHE A 141 -5.36 -9.80 8.08
C PHE A 141 -4.01 -9.69 8.80
N TRP A 142 -3.17 -10.72 8.71
CA TRP A 142 -1.80 -10.65 9.21
C TRP A 142 -1.01 -9.53 8.53
N GLN A 143 -1.11 -9.40 7.20
CA GLN A 143 -0.44 -8.32 6.46
C GLN A 143 -0.96 -6.92 6.81
N VAL A 144 -2.24 -6.79 7.19
CA VAL A 144 -2.79 -5.53 7.73
C VAL A 144 -2.08 -5.18 9.03
N LEU A 145 -1.93 -6.12 9.96
CA LEU A 145 -1.25 -5.92 11.24
C LEU A 145 0.24 -5.63 11.07
N GLU A 146 0.93 -6.36 10.18
CA GLU A 146 2.33 -6.05 9.85
C GLU A 146 2.50 -4.62 9.31
N ARG A 147 1.60 -4.19 8.44
CA ARG A 147 1.63 -2.83 7.90
C ARG A 147 1.35 -1.80 8.99
N ALA A 148 0.40 -2.05 9.88
CA ALA A 148 0.13 -1.20 11.03
C ALA A 148 1.37 -1.05 11.91
N HIS A 149 2.04 -2.16 12.25
CA HIS A 149 3.30 -2.15 13.01
C HIS A 149 4.38 -1.32 12.32
N ARG A 150 4.62 -1.56 11.03
CA ARG A 150 5.65 -0.83 10.24
C ARG A 150 5.36 0.66 10.05
N THR A 151 4.09 1.07 10.12
CA THR A 151 3.69 2.48 10.01
C THR A 151 3.50 3.15 11.37
N GLY A 152 3.88 2.48 12.47
CA GLY A 152 3.86 3.04 13.82
C GLY A 152 2.46 3.21 14.39
N GLN A 153 1.49 2.40 13.93
CA GLN A 153 0.14 2.39 14.50
C GLN A 153 0.12 1.58 15.81
N ASN A 154 -0.78 1.93 16.71
CA ASN A 154 -0.99 1.17 17.93
C ASN A 154 -1.65 -0.18 17.61
N LEU A 155 -1.06 -1.24 18.15
CA LEU A 155 -1.60 -2.59 18.08
C LEU A 155 -2.03 -3.04 19.48
N PRO A 156 -3.06 -3.90 19.61
CA PRO A 156 -3.35 -4.58 20.87
C PRO A 156 -2.12 -5.33 21.41
N THR A 157 -1.96 -5.36 22.73
CA THR A 157 -0.77 -5.94 23.39
C THR A 157 -0.54 -7.40 22.97
N GLU A 158 -1.62 -8.16 22.88
CA GLU A 158 -1.59 -9.57 22.50
C GLU A 158 -1.06 -9.75 21.07
N VAL A 159 -1.49 -8.90 20.14
CA VAL A 159 -1.03 -8.92 18.75
C VAL A 159 0.43 -8.48 18.66
N HIS A 160 0.81 -7.46 19.42
CA HIS A 160 2.19 -6.95 19.46
C HIS A 160 3.19 -8.01 19.91
N ALA A 161 2.81 -8.85 20.88
CA ALA A 161 3.65 -9.96 21.36
C ALA A 161 3.99 -10.97 20.24
N TRP A 162 3.05 -11.22 19.33
CA TRP A 162 3.26 -12.10 18.17
C TRP A 162 4.12 -11.46 17.08
N MET A 163 4.03 -10.12 16.91
CA MET A 163 4.84 -9.38 15.92
C MET A 163 6.31 -9.28 16.32
N GLY A 164 6.63 -9.23 17.62
CA GLY A 164 8.01 -9.13 18.13
C GLY A 164 8.82 -10.43 18.03
N GLY A 165 8.19 -11.56 17.79
CA GLY A 165 8.84 -12.87 17.67
C GLY A 165 9.22 -13.27 16.23
N ALA A 166 8.90 -12.45 15.23
CA ALA A 166 9.14 -12.72 13.80
C ALA A 166 10.33 -11.92 13.22
N SER A 167 11.42 -11.76 13.99
CA SER A 167 12.66 -11.08 13.57
C SER A 167 13.68 -12.09 13.09
#